data_03a8b00d0095aa08245948efb8fc67bc
#
_entry.id   03a8b00d0095aa08245948efb8fc67bc
#
_cell.length_a   1.000
_cell.length_b   1.000
_cell.length_c   1.000
_cell.angle_alpha   90.00
_cell.angle_beta   90.00
_cell.angle_gamma   90.00
#
_symmetry.space_group_name_H-M   'P 1'
#
loop_
_entity.id
_entity.type
_entity.pdbx_description
1 polymer ?
#
loop_
_entity_poly.entity_id
_entity_poly.type
_entity_poly.pdbx_seq_one_letter_code
_entity_poly.pdbx_strand_id
1 'polypeptide(L)'
;MNTDKGQRMLLLLVSALFITSASAQDWRLKTNLAYWATTTPNIGVEKRLSDHWSLDLSTGWNPFTFRKNKKLKHIAVQTEMRYWLDSPFLGHFFGANLLYSHYNAGGVHFPFGLFPKLKKHRFQGDLGALGVVYGYDWALDKENRWNLEAAIGLGLGVTRYTKFNCYGRCATAIEKKTKTFFMPTKVAVSLVYNIGQTEKTNKNK
;
A
#
# COMPACT_ATOMS: atom_id res chain seq x y z
N MET A 1 -13.53 30.90 16.63
CA MET A 1 -14.63 30.76 15.67
C MET A 1 -14.10 30.79 14.21
N ASN A 2 -13.06 30.03 13.90
CA ASN A 2 -12.43 29.97 12.54
C ASN A 2 -12.12 28.54 12.05
N THR A 3 -12.48 27.52 12.80
CA THR A 3 -12.27 26.10 12.42
C THR A 3 -13.26 25.61 11.34
N ASP A 4 -14.43 26.22 11.29
CA ASP A 4 -15.51 25.80 10.37
C ASP A 4 -15.24 26.16 8.90
N LYS A 5 -14.58 27.30 8.63
CA LYS A 5 -14.23 27.71 7.25
C LYS A 5 -13.14 26.83 6.63
N GLY A 6 -12.13 26.45 7.40
CA GLY A 6 -11.06 25.54 6.94
C GLY A 6 -11.58 24.14 6.62
N GLN A 7 -12.47 23.64 7.47
CA GLN A 7 -13.10 22.32 7.29
C GLN A 7 -14.04 22.29 6.07
N ARG A 8 -14.82 23.36 5.86
CA ARG A 8 -15.67 23.50 4.65
C ARG A 8 -14.85 23.65 3.39
N MET A 9 -13.74 24.39 3.42
CA MET A 9 -12.83 24.54 2.28
C MET A 9 -12.12 23.21 1.94
N LEU A 10 -11.73 22.41 2.96
CA LEU A 10 -11.17 21.08 2.77
C LEU A 10 -12.21 20.12 2.17
N LEU A 11 -13.46 20.16 2.64
CA LEU A 11 -14.55 19.36 2.08
C LEU A 11 -14.90 19.76 0.65
N LEU A 12 -14.85 21.06 0.31
CA LEU A 12 -15.06 21.54 -1.06
C LEU A 12 -13.89 21.16 -1.97
N LEU A 13 -12.66 21.18 -1.51
CA LEU A 13 -11.49 20.71 -2.26
C LEU A 13 -11.54 19.20 -2.49
N VAL A 14 -11.96 18.43 -1.49
CA VAL A 14 -12.16 16.98 -1.61
C VAL A 14 -13.33 16.67 -2.57
N SER A 15 -14.43 17.42 -2.51
CA SER A 15 -15.56 17.22 -3.42
C SER A 15 -15.25 17.67 -4.85
N ALA A 16 -14.46 18.73 -5.06
CA ALA A 16 -14.03 19.18 -6.39
C ALA A 16 -13.10 18.16 -7.10
N LEU A 17 -12.37 17.34 -6.34
CA LEU A 17 -11.59 16.23 -6.89
C LEU A 17 -12.45 15.08 -7.46
N PHE A 18 -13.75 15.05 -7.14
CA PHE A 18 -14.69 14.02 -7.63
C PHE A 18 -15.57 14.47 -8.81
N ILE A 19 -15.49 15.73 -9.28
CA ILE A 19 -16.35 16.29 -10.35
C ILE A 19 -15.62 16.35 -11.71
N THR A 20 -14.61 15.58 -11.96
CA THR A 20 -14.21 15.29 -13.34
C THR A 20 -15.08 14.14 -13.84
N SER A 21 -15.63 14.27 -15.06
CA SER A 21 -16.40 13.23 -15.76
C SER A 21 -15.61 11.90 -15.74
N ALA A 22 -15.74 11.17 -14.64
CA ALA A 22 -15.05 9.91 -14.48
C ALA A 22 -15.80 8.88 -15.31
N SER A 23 -15.30 8.58 -16.50
CA SER A 23 -15.67 7.33 -17.15
C SER A 23 -15.43 6.24 -16.14
N ALA A 24 -16.47 5.46 -15.80
CA ALA A 24 -16.34 4.37 -14.84
C ALA A 24 -15.26 3.36 -15.25
N GLN A 25 -14.88 3.35 -16.52
CA GLN A 25 -13.83 2.53 -17.14
C GLN A 25 -12.40 2.89 -16.68
N ASP A 26 -12.19 4.03 -16.03
CA ASP A 26 -10.88 4.52 -15.62
C ASP A 26 -10.51 4.15 -14.18
N TRP A 27 -11.38 3.44 -13.46
CA TRP A 27 -11.18 3.13 -12.06
C TRP A 27 -11.17 1.64 -11.79
N ARG A 28 -10.34 1.22 -10.84
CA ARG A 28 -10.35 -0.12 -10.30
C ARG A 28 -10.13 -0.16 -8.79
N LEU A 29 -10.73 -1.15 -8.15
CA LEU A 29 -10.55 -1.46 -6.75
C LEU A 29 -9.65 -2.67 -6.60
N LYS A 30 -8.85 -2.70 -5.55
CA LYS A 30 -7.98 -3.83 -5.27
C LYS A 30 -7.83 -4.13 -3.80
N THR A 31 -7.50 -5.39 -3.51
CA THR A 31 -7.10 -5.82 -2.18
C THR A 31 -5.88 -6.73 -2.28
N ASN A 32 -4.86 -6.48 -1.47
CA ASN A 32 -3.62 -7.26 -1.45
C ASN A 32 -3.79 -8.47 -0.52
N LEU A 33 -3.76 -9.66 -1.09
CA LEU A 33 -3.91 -10.93 -0.38
C LEU A 33 -2.72 -11.23 0.56
N ALA A 34 -1.50 -10.74 0.21
CA ALA A 34 -0.35 -10.87 1.08
C ALA A 34 -0.52 -10.10 2.41
N TYR A 35 -1.25 -8.99 2.40
CA TYR A 35 -1.61 -8.26 3.62
C TYR A 35 -2.62 -9.04 4.48
N TRP A 36 -3.58 -9.71 3.86
CA TRP A 36 -4.53 -10.59 4.58
C TRP A 36 -3.81 -11.73 5.29
N ALA A 37 -2.74 -12.29 4.71
CA ALA A 37 -1.91 -13.31 5.36
C ALA A 37 -1.25 -12.81 6.66
N THR A 38 -1.08 -11.49 6.81
CA THR A 38 -0.60 -10.84 8.05
C THR A 38 -1.71 -10.21 8.88
N THR A 39 -2.98 -10.60 8.63
CA THR A 39 -4.17 -10.05 9.29
C THR A 39 -4.30 -8.54 9.16
N THR A 40 -3.91 -7.99 8.01
CA THR A 40 -3.98 -6.56 7.70
C THR A 40 -5.08 -6.31 6.65
N PRO A 41 -6.31 -5.93 7.06
CA PRO A 41 -7.30 -5.41 6.14
C PRO A 41 -6.72 -4.27 5.31
N ASN A 42 -7.02 -4.28 4.01
CA ASN A 42 -6.46 -3.31 3.10
C ASN A 42 -7.38 -3.08 1.90
N ILE A 43 -7.28 -1.91 1.34
CA ILE A 43 -7.98 -1.52 0.12
C ILE A 43 -7.09 -0.60 -0.70
N GLY A 44 -7.18 -0.72 -2.01
CA GLY A 44 -6.55 0.16 -2.97
C GLY A 44 -7.53 0.63 -4.03
N VAL A 45 -7.29 1.81 -4.52
CA VAL A 45 -8.01 2.41 -5.66
C VAL A 45 -6.97 2.84 -6.67
N GLU A 46 -7.17 2.51 -7.92
CA GLU A 46 -6.30 2.94 -8.99
C GLU A 46 -7.12 3.63 -10.08
N LYS A 47 -6.59 4.76 -10.57
CA LYS A 47 -7.19 5.56 -11.63
C LYS A 47 -6.29 5.55 -12.86
N ARG A 48 -6.84 5.25 -14.02
CA ARG A 48 -6.23 5.51 -15.32
C ARG A 48 -6.11 7.02 -15.53
N LEU A 49 -4.94 7.49 -15.91
CA LEU A 49 -4.67 8.90 -16.21
C LEU A 49 -4.52 9.14 -17.71
N SER A 50 -3.97 8.17 -18.43
CA SER A 50 -3.78 8.19 -19.89
C SER A 50 -3.61 6.77 -20.43
N ASP A 51 -3.25 6.63 -21.71
CA ASP A 51 -3.09 5.32 -22.38
C ASP A 51 -1.97 4.45 -21.83
N HIS A 52 -1.05 5.02 -21.05
CA HIS A 52 0.04 4.25 -20.44
C HIS A 52 0.22 4.55 -18.95
N TRP A 53 -0.50 5.52 -18.39
CA TRP A 53 -0.29 5.96 -17.02
C TRP A 53 -1.49 5.71 -16.13
N SER A 54 -1.21 5.27 -14.91
CA SER A 54 -2.20 5.19 -13.83
C SER A 54 -1.61 5.63 -12.49
N LEU A 55 -2.49 6.02 -11.58
CA LEU A 55 -2.18 6.38 -10.20
C LEU A 55 -2.90 5.41 -9.27
N ASP A 56 -2.13 4.70 -8.46
CA ASP A 56 -2.61 3.81 -7.39
C ASP A 56 -2.49 4.49 -6.03
N LEU A 57 -3.53 4.38 -5.23
CA LEU A 57 -3.55 4.76 -3.83
C LEU A 57 -4.06 3.58 -3.01
N SER A 58 -3.27 3.10 -2.08
CA SER A 58 -3.62 1.97 -1.25
C SER A 58 -3.36 2.23 0.23
N THR A 59 -4.17 1.63 1.09
CA THR A 59 -4.04 1.72 2.55
C THR A 59 -4.24 0.36 3.18
N GLY A 60 -3.52 0.10 4.26
CA GLY A 60 -3.68 -1.08 5.09
C GLY A 60 -3.62 -0.72 6.56
N TRP A 61 -4.41 -1.41 7.37
CA TRP A 61 -4.52 -1.15 8.79
C TRP A 61 -4.52 -2.46 9.59
N ASN A 62 -3.58 -2.59 10.52
CA ASN A 62 -3.52 -3.70 11.46
C ASN A 62 -3.58 -3.18 12.90
N PRO A 63 -4.76 -3.21 13.56
CA PRO A 63 -4.90 -2.77 14.94
C PRO A 63 -4.60 -3.87 15.96
N PHE A 64 -4.32 -5.11 15.55
CA PHE A 64 -4.40 -6.27 16.40
C PHE A 64 -3.18 -6.45 17.32
N THR A 65 -3.46 -6.96 18.52
CA THR A 65 -2.47 -7.53 19.44
C THR A 65 -2.70 -9.01 19.51
N PHE A 66 -1.69 -9.80 19.20
CA PHE A 66 -1.77 -11.25 19.17
C PHE A 66 -1.44 -11.87 20.52
N ARG A 67 -1.61 -13.21 20.64
CA ARG A 67 -1.25 -13.98 21.85
C ARG A 67 0.17 -13.66 22.32
N LYS A 68 0.42 -13.71 23.64
CA LYS A 68 1.70 -13.35 24.28
C LYS A 68 2.13 -11.90 24.02
N ASN A 69 1.17 -10.99 23.82
CA ASN A 69 1.40 -9.56 23.58
C ASN A 69 2.25 -9.24 22.34
N LYS A 70 2.31 -10.16 21.35
CA LYS A 70 2.93 -9.90 20.05
C LYS A 70 2.15 -8.84 19.32
N LYS A 71 2.83 -7.91 18.65
CA LYS A 71 2.22 -6.77 17.95
C LYS A 71 2.81 -6.65 16.56
N LEU A 72 1.94 -6.44 15.59
CA LEU A 72 2.27 -6.01 14.24
C LEU A 72 1.34 -4.85 13.84
N LYS A 73 1.08 -3.96 14.81
CA LYS A 73 0.16 -2.84 14.59
C LYS A 73 0.79 -1.85 13.64
N HIS A 74 0.06 -1.49 12.62
CA HIS A 74 0.45 -0.42 11.72
C HIS A 74 -0.75 0.13 10.97
N ILE A 75 -0.61 1.36 10.52
CA ILE A 75 -1.34 1.94 9.41
C ILE A 75 -0.32 2.27 8.34
N ALA A 76 -0.61 1.91 7.12
CA ALA A 76 0.25 2.19 5.97
C ALA A 76 -0.59 2.84 4.87
N VAL A 77 -0.04 3.87 4.25
CA VAL A 77 -0.59 4.51 3.06
C VAL A 77 0.49 4.50 2.00
N GLN A 78 0.13 4.09 0.81
CA GLN A 78 1.04 4.02 -0.33
C GLN A 78 0.39 4.67 -1.54
N THR A 79 1.15 5.51 -2.22
CA THR A 79 0.79 6.03 -3.54
C THR A 79 1.83 5.58 -4.54
N GLU A 80 1.41 5.27 -5.76
CA GLU A 80 2.26 4.74 -6.82
C GLU A 80 1.82 5.27 -8.18
N MET A 81 2.74 5.90 -8.88
CA MET A 81 2.58 6.23 -10.29
C MET A 81 3.09 5.07 -11.12
N ARG A 82 2.28 4.59 -12.07
CA ARG A 82 2.55 3.40 -12.89
C ARG A 82 2.60 3.75 -14.37
N TYR A 83 3.54 3.15 -15.05
CA TYR A 83 3.66 3.12 -16.50
C TYR A 83 3.42 1.71 -17.01
N TRP A 84 2.44 1.53 -17.88
CA TRP A 84 2.03 0.27 -18.49
C TRP A 84 2.69 0.12 -19.86
N LEU A 85 3.24 -1.06 -20.15
CA LEU A 85 3.94 -1.28 -21.41
C LEU A 85 2.97 -1.42 -22.59
N ASP A 86 1.86 -2.10 -22.37
CA ASP A 86 0.85 -2.35 -23.42
C ASP A 86 -0.34 -1.40 -23.25
N SER A 87 -1.27 -1.76 -22.40
CA SER A 87 -2.46 -0.96 -22.08
C SER A 87 -2.67 -0.88 -20.59
N PRO A 88 -3.24 0.20 -20.06
CA PRO A 88 -3.54 0.29 -18.65
C PRO A 88 -4.42 -0.87 -18.20
N PHE A 89 -4.05 -1.42 -17.03
CA PHE A 89 -4.80 -2.48 -16.37
C PHE A 89 -4.64 -3.88 -16.97
N LEU A 90 -3.61 -4.10 -17.80
CA LEU A 90 -3.28 -5.42 -18.32
C LEU A 90 -1.78 -5.51 -18.64
N GLY A 91 -1.17 -6.65 -18.31
CA GLY A 91 0.22 -6.93 -18.67
C GLY A 91 1.24 -6.30 -17.72
N HIS A 92 2.39 -5.95 -18.25
CA HIS A 92 3.53 -5.45 -17.51
C HIS A 92 3.41 -3.97 -17.15
N PHE A 93 3.83 -3.63 -15.94
CA PHE A 93 3.97 -2.24 -15.53
C PHE A 93 5.22 -1.99 -14.68
N PHE A 94 5.73 -0.79 -14.77
CA PHE A 94 6.73 -0.22 -13.88
C PHE A 94 6.12 0.91 -13.08
N GLY A 95 6.61 1.13 -11.86
CA GLY A 95 6.09 2.21 -11.02
C GLY A 95 7.15 2.85 -10.14
N ALA A 96 6.83 4.05 -9.68
CA ALA A 96 7.50 4.71 -8.58
C ALA A 96 6.52 4.87 -7.44
N ASN A 97 6.88 4.43 -6.24
CA ASN A 97 6.00 4.48 -5.08
C ASN A 97 6.55 5.30 -3.93
N LEU A 98 5.63 5.92 -3.20
CA LEU A 98 5.84 6.50 -1.89
C LEU A 98 5.05 5.71 -0.87
N LEU A 99 5.70 5.33 0.23
CA LEU A 99 5.10 4.63 1.35
C LEU A 99 5.27 5.44 2.63
N TYR A 100 4.20 5.63 3.36
CA TYR A 100 4.23 6.08 4.75
C TYR A 100 3.58 5.03 5.64
N SER A 101 4.19 4.76 6.79
CA SER A 101 3.61 3.86 7.79
C SER A 101 3.93 4.31 9.20
N HIS A 102 2.90 4.40 10.04
CA HIS A 102 3.06 4.43 11.49
C HIS A 102 2.93 3.01 12.04
N TYR A 103 3.91 2.56 12.81
CA TYR A 103 3.96 1.18 13.26
C TYR A 103 4.31 1.01 14.74
N ASN A 104 3.85 -0.12 15.30
CA ASN A 104 4.20 -0.60 16.63
C ASN A 104 4.31 -2.13 16.54
N ALA A 105 5.54 -2.62 16.38
CA ALA A 105 5.83 -4.02 16.12
C ALA A 105 6.79 -4.60 17.17
N GLY A 106 6.51 -5.82 17.60
CA GLY A 106 7.37 -6.55 18.55
C GLY A 106 6.87 -7.95 18.85
N GLY A 107 7.80 -8.85 19.19
CA GLY A 107 7.51 -10.26 19.42
C GLY A 107 7.17 -11.04 18.14
N VAL A 108 7.41 -10.47 16.95
CA VAL A 108 7.08 -11.05 15.66
C VAL A 108 8.31 -11.69 15.03
N HIS A 109 8.12 -12.82 14.37
CA HIS A 109 9.14 -13.49 13.58
C HIS A 109 8.79 -13.40 12.11
N PHE A 110 9.67 -12.77 11.32
CA PHE A 110 9.53 -12.70 9.88
C PHE A 110 10.28 -13.86 9.20
N PRO A 111 9.76 -14.37 8.06
CA PRO A 111 10.45 -15.35 7.23
C PRO A 111 11.84 -14.85 6.82
N PHE A 112 12.72 -15.77 6.43
CA PHE A 112 14.07 -15.50 5.94
C PHE A 112 14.97 -14.69 6.90
N GLY A 113 14.65 -14.66 8.20
CA GLY A 113 15.44 -13.91 9.18
C GLY A 113 15.36 -12.39 9.07
N LEU A 114 14.40 -11.86 8.34
CA LEU A 114 14.17 -10.42 8.23
C LEU A 114 13.81 -9.84 9.61
N PHE A 115 14.43 -8.70 9.96
CA PHE A 115 14.18 -7.96 11.21
C PHE A 115 14.35 -8.79 12.50
N PRO A 116 15.49 -9.48 12.73
CA PRO A 116 15.64 -10.42 13.85
C PRO A 116 15.46 -9.77 15.23
N LYS A 117 15.71 -8.47 15.34
CA LYS A 117 15.55 -7.70 16.59
C LYS A 117 14.07 -7.57 17.04
N LEU A 118 13.11 -7.67 16.11
CA LEU A 118 11.67 -7.66 16.44
C LEU A 118 11.23 -8.86 17.28
N LYS A 119 11.97 -9.96 17.28
CA LYS A 119 11.66 -11.14 18.09
C LYS A 119 11.75 -10.85 19.59
N LYS A 120 12.72 -10.04 20.03
CA LYS A 120 13.01 -9.78 21.45
C LYS A 120 12.60 -8.38 21.91
N HIS A 121 12.55 -7.40 21.00
CA HIS A 121 12.30 -5.99 21.29
C HIS A 121 11.03 -5.50 20.59
N ARG A 122 10.47 -4.41 21.10
CA ARG A 122 9.40 -3.67 20.46
C ARG A 122 9.97 -2.41 19.83
N PHE A 123 9.49 -2.09 18.65
CA PHE A 123 9.81 -0.86 17.92
C PHE A 123 8.51 -0.14 17.60
N GLN A 124 8.46 1.14 17.92
CA GLN A 124 7.34 2.01 17.59
C GLN A 124 7.86 3.26 16.94
N GLY A 125 7.26 3.65 15.82
CA GLY A 125 7.73 4.82 15.08
C GLY A 125 7.03 5.00 13.75
N ASP A 126 7.67 5.82 12.93
CA ASP A 126 7.22 6.19 11.61
C ASP A 126 8.24 5.76 10.57
N LEU A 127 7.75 5.35 9.42
CA LEU A 127 8.53 4.94 8.25
C LEU A 127 8.03 5.71 7.04
N GLY A 128 8.94 6.39 6.36
CA GLY A 128 8.75 6.90 5.01
C GLY A 128 9.67 6.14 4.05
N ALA A 129 9.18 5.77 2.87
CA ALA A 129 10.01 5.10 1.87
C ALA A 129 9.65 5.55 0.45
N LEU A 130 10.67 5.54 -0.41
CA LEU A 130 10.56 5.77 -1.85
C LEU A 130 11.16 4.55 -2.56
N GLY A 131 10.49 4.05 -3.60
CA GLY A 131 10.95 2.87 -4.32
C GLY A 131 10.49 2.84 -5.77
N VAL A 132 11.08 1.88 -6.49
CA VAL A 132 10.65 1.47 -7.82
C VAL A 132 9.93 0.14 -7.73
N VAL A 133 8.93 -0.04 -8.58
CA VAL A 133 8.05 -1.21 -8.60
C VAL A 133 8.05 -1.81 -9.99
N TYR A 134 8.00 -3.12 -10.05
CA TYR A 134 7.66 -3.88 -11.25
C TYR A 134 6.51 -4.82 -10.91
N GLY A 135 5.57 -4.96 -11.82
CA GLY A 135 4.46 -5.87 -11.66
C GLY A 135 3.87 -6.34 -12.97
N TYR A 136 2.97 -7.30 -12.81
CA TYR A 136 2.20 -7.89 -13.90
C TYR A 136 0.75 -8.08 -13.48
N ASP A 137 -0.16 -7.82 -14.39
CA ASP A 137 -1.61 -7.92 -14.21
C ASP A 137 -2.19 -8.93 -15.20
N TRP A 138 -2.86 -9.96 -14.68
CA TRP A 138 -3.52 -11.03 -15.46
C TRP A 138 -5.03 -10.82 -15.41
N ALA A 139 -5.68 -10.76 -16.58
CA ALA A 139 -7.14 -10.87 -16.65
C ALA A 139 -7.57 -12.30 -16.26
N LEU A 140 -8.49 -12.41 -15.30
CA LEU A 140 -9.05 -13.69 -14.88
C LEU A 140 -10.32 -14.06 -15.66
N ASP A 141 -10.96 -13.08 -16.29
CA ASP A 141 -12.15 -13.26 -17.09
C ASP A 141 -12.01 -12.62 -18.49
N LYS A 142 -12.87 -13.02 -19.41
CA LYS A 142 -12.87 -12.53 -20.80
C LYS A 142 -13.29 -11.06 -20.92
N GLU A 143 -13.97 -10.55 -19.91
CA GLU A 143 -14.47 -9.18 -19.84
C GLU A 143 -13.49 -8.24 -19.15
N ASN A 144 -12.36 -8.78 -18.67
CA ASN A 144 -11.35 -8.06 -17.89
C ASN A 144 -11.94 -7.30 -16.69
N ARG A 145 -12.94 -7.90 -16.04
CA ARG A 145 -13.54 -7.36 -14.82
C ARG A 145 -12.74 -7.72 -13.58
N TRP A 146 -12.27 -8.98 -13.53
CA TRP A 146 -11.46 -9.49 -12.45
C TRP A 146 -10.05 -9.75 -12.92
N ASN A 147 -9.08 -9.23 -12.17
CA ASN A 147 -7.67 -9.41 -12.46
C ASN A 147 -6.93 -9.90 -11.23
N LEU A 148 -5.84 -10.60 -11.47
CA LEU A 148 -4.82 -10.90 -10.48
C LEU A 148 -3.58 -10.05 -10.78
N GLU A 149 -3.13 -9.28 -9.82
CA GLU A 149 -1.92 -8.47 -9.94
C GLU A 149 -0.83 -9.01 -9.02
N ALA A 150 0.38 -9.22 -9.54
CA ALA A 150 1.56 -9.45 -8.72
C ALA A 150 2.55 -8.29 -8.90
N ALA A 151 3.09 -7.78 -7.78
CA ALA A 151 4.04 -6.68 -7.82
C ALA A 151 5.08 -6.78 -6.72
N ILE A 152 6.30 -6.38 -7.06
CA ILE A 152 7.42 -6.24 -6.14
C ILE A 152 8.03 -4.85 -6.29
N GLY A 153 8.37 -4.22 -5.17
CA GLY A 153 9.03 -2.93 -5.13
C GLY A 153 10.22 -2.93 -4.18
N LEU A 154 11.27 -2.23 -4.57
CA LEU A 154 12.48 -2.05 -3.79
C LEU A 154 12.83 -0.56 -3.71
N GLY A 155 13.42 -0.13 -2.59
CA GLY A 155 13.77 1.26 -2.43
C GLY A 155 14.44 1.60 -1.11
N LEU A 156 14.48 2.89 -0.82
CA LEU A 156 15.08 3.45 0.38
C LEU A 156 13.99 3.85 1.37
N GLY A 157 14.14 3.40 2.61
CA GLY A 157 13.28 3.78 3.72
C GLY A 157 14.05 4.56 4.78
N VAL A 158 13.37 5.55 5.35
CA VAL A 158 13.83 6.31 6.53
C VAL A 158 12.83 6.06 7.64
N THR A 159 13.30 5.56 8.78
CA THR A 159 12.46 5.34 9.94
C THR A 159 12.96 6.10 11.16
N ARG A 160 12.03 6.74 11.87
CA ARG A 160 12.23 7.26 13.24
C ARG A 160 11.54 6.35 14.19
N TYR A 161 12.25 5.76 15.13
CA TYR A 161 11.67 4.82 16.05
C TYR A 161 12.17 4.96 17.48
N THR A 162 11.33 4.51 18.41
CA THR A 162 11.68 4.21 19.79
C THR A 162 11.77 2.72 19.96
N LYS A 163 12.91 2.23 20.42
CA LYS A 163 13.15 0.84 20.79
C LYS A 163 12.86 0.63 22.27
N PHE A 164 12.20 -0.46 22.59
CA PHE A 164 11.87 -0.86 23.95
C PHE A 164 12.65 -2.15 24.31
N ASN A 165 13.00 -2.31 25.61
CA ASN A 165 13.79 -3.42 26.11
C ASN A 165 13.14 -4.80 25.90
N CYS A 166 11.81 -4.87 25.91
CA CYS A 166 11.05 -6.09 25.64
C CYS A 166 9.85 -5.77 24.75
N TYR A 167 9.17 -6.79 24.21
CA TYR A 167 7.93 -6.61 23.44
C TYR A 167 6.65 -6.68 24.29
N GLY A 168 6.79 -7.03 25.59
CA GLY A 168 5.71 -7.21 26.54
C GLY A 168 5.15 -5.93 27.15
N ARG A 169 4.47 -6.09 28.30
CA ARG A 169 3.88 -4.98 29.05
C ARG A 169 4.92 -4.13 29.78
N CYS A 170 6.03 -4.71 30.20
CA CYS A 170 7.13 -4.08 30.96
C CYS A 170 8.11 -3.30 30.07
N ALA A 171 7.67 -2.82 28.93
CA ALA A 171 8.57 -2.23 27.96
C ALA A 171 8.98 -0.81 28.36
N THR A 172 10.23 -0.67 28.79
CA THR A 172 10.88 0.63 28.99
C THR A 172 11.56 1.07 27.69
N ALA A 173 11.43 2.33 27.34
CA ALA A 173 12.11 2.93 26.19
C ALA A 173 13.62 2.99 26.48
N ILE A 174 14.44 2.42 25.59
CA ILE A 174 15.90 2.37 25.77
C ILE A 174 16.64 3.20 24.71
N GLU A 175 16.05 3.44 23.56
CA GLU A 175 16.72 4.15 22.47
C GLU A 175 15.69 4.84 21.58
N LYS A 176 15.99 6.09 21.17
CA LYS A 176 15.33 6.77 20.03
C LYS A 176 16.34 6.94 18.93
N LYS A 177 15.98 6.53 17.71
CA LYS A 177 16.93 6.54 16.58
C LYS A 177 16.23 6.80 15.26
N THR A 178 16.95 7.44 14.35
CA THR A 178 16.61 7.53 12.93
C THR A 178 17.54 6.61 12.16
N LYS A 179 17.00 5.85 11.21
CA LYS A 179 17.78 4.92 10.38
C LYS A 179 17.29 4.97 8.95
N THR A 180 18.24 5.05 8.00
CA THR A 180 18.00 4.85 6.58
C THR A 180 18.48 3.46 6.18
N PHE A 181 17.71 2.75 5.33
CA PHE A 181 18.05 1.41 4.88
C PHE A 181 17.35 1.06 3.57
N PHE A 182 17.96 0.15 2.83
CA PHE A 182 17.34 -0.43 1.65
C PHE A 182 16.33 -1.50 2.07
N MET A 183 15.14 -1.51 1.44
CA MET A 183 14.05 -2.38 1.84
C MET A 183 13.08 -2.70 0.68
N PRO A 184 12.32 -3.79 0.77
CA PRO A 184 11.13 -3.95 -0.05
C PRO A 184 10.12 -2.84 0.29
N THR A 185 9.72 -2.05 -0.69
CA THR A 185 8.69 -1.00 -0.53
C THR A 185 7.30 -1.50 -0.90
N LYS A 186 7.23 -2.60 -1.67
CA LYS A 186 5.98 -3.27 -2.04
C LYS A 186 6.20 -4.77 -2.19
N VAL A 187 5.28 -5.56 -1.65
CA VAL A 187 5.07 -6.98 -1.99
C VAL A 187 3.57 -7.17 -2.09
N ALA A 188 3.09 -7.46 -3.27
CA ALA A 188 1.66 -7.56 -3.51
C ALA A 188 1.32 -8.76 -4.39
N VAL A 189 0.29 -9.48 -3.98
CA VAL A 189 -0.54 -10.35 -4.81
C VAL A 189 -1.96 -9.86 -4.58
N SER A 190 -2.53 -9.16 -5.54
CA SER A 190 -3.80 -8.44 -5.35
C SER A 190 -4.90 -9.01 -6.23
N LEU A 191 -6.08 -9.17 -5.64
CA LEU A 191 -7.30 -9.32 -6.39
C LEU A 191 -7.79 -7.93 -6.77
N VAL A 192 -8.09 -7.74 -8.03
CA VAL A 192 -8.45 -6.44 -8.62
C VAL A 192 -9.80 -6.54 -9.32
N TYR A 193 -10.63 -5.53 -9.12
CA TYR A 193 -11.91 -5.38 -9.81
C TYR A 193 -11.94 -4.08 -10.60
N ASN A 194 -12.09 -4.17 -11.92
CA ASN A 194 -12.22 -3.04 -12.83
C ASN A 194 -13.66 -2.52 -12.81
N ILE A 195 -13.83 -1.22 -12.51
CA ILE A 195 -15.12 -0.56 -12.47
C ILE A 195 -15.40 -0.02 -13.87
N GLY A 196 -16.51 -0.51 -14.51
CA GLY A 196 -16.89 -0.15 -15.86
C GLY A 196 -16.60 -1.23 -16.89
N GLN A 197 -17.29 -1.17 -18.03
CA GLN A 197 -17.07 -2.13 -19.09
C GLN A 197 -15.78 -1.78 -19.84
N THR A 198 -14.86 -2.72 -19.90
CA THR A 198 -13.69 -2.62 -20.77
C THR A 198 -14.17 -2.79 -22.22
N GLU A 199 -13.72 -1.93 -23.11
CA GLU A 199 -13.91 -2.12 -24.55
C GLU A 199 -13.51 -3.52 -24.94
N LYS A 200 -14.42 -4.25 -25.62
CA LYS A 200 -14.07 -5.49 -26.30
C LYS A 200 -12.90 -5.17 -27.22
N THR A 201 -11.73 -5.67 -26.94
CA THR A 201 -10.61 -5.66 -27.89
C THR A 201 -11.11 -6.38 -29.13
N ASN A 202 -11.45 -5.61 -30.14
CA ASN A 202 -11.80 -6.13 -31.46
C ASN A 202 -10.54 -6.81 -32.03
N LYS A 203 -10.40 -8.12 -31.74
CA LYS A 203 -9.49 -8.98 -32.49
C LYS A 203 -10.13 -9.26 -33.88
N ASN A 204 -10.11 -8.24 -34.71
CA ASN A 204 -10.22 -8.38 -36.14
C ASN A 204 -8.92 -7.82 -36.76
N LYS A 205 -7.91 -8.67 -36.92
CA LYS A 205 -7.07 -8.77 -38.09
C LYS A 205 -6.14 -9.97 -37.94
#